data_6bcfe5126148a7fc09058672aae0d9c7
#
_entry.id   6bcfe5126148a7fc09058672aae0d9c7
#
_cell.length_a   1.000
_cell.length_b   1.000
_cell.length_c   1.000
_cell.angle_alpha   90.00
_cell.angle_beta   90.00
_cell.angle_gamma   90.00
#
_symmetry.space_group_name_H-M   'P 1'
#
loop_
_entity.id
_entity.type
_entity.pdbx_description
1 polymer ?
#
loop_
_entity_poly.entity_id
_entity_poly.type
_entity_poly.pdbx_seq_one_letter_code
_entity_poly.pdbx_strand_id
1 'polypeptide(L)'
;MIRGSAFAALSMTLAGSSVAVLGTLRDHPVFAGQALRFGLAAVLLHLLVRRFGPPGPAPRLTPAQWLRVLVLAGLGMVGFNVAATAAGHHTDPAFVGVVVGTAPLVVGVLTPLLARARPNGRVVVAGLLVAAGVAAAHGLGAPAGGAGLALAVVALAAEVVFALVAAPLVAPLGALRVSAYACTAAVPLCLAGVVAAGAYVLPTPGELAAVVWLGAVATAVAYVLWFTALDLIGAERAVLFGGLVPLSAVATTAVLGTGAPGAGHLVGAVAVVAGLVVGTAERRPARLRGRVAPGGEGGAPWVSDSVPPSSTAPISTP
;
A
#
# COMPACT_ATOMS: atom_id res chain seq x y z
N MET A 1 -4.18 -7.68 -13.40
CA MET A 1 -4.02 -8.41 -12.11
C MET A 1 -2.55 -8.75 -11.84
N ILE A 2 -1.88 -9.61 -12.62
CA ILE A 2 -0.51 -10.11 -12.34
C ILE A 2 0.50 -8.97 -12.08
N ARG A 3 0.54 -7.95 -12.94
CA ARG A 3 1.45 -6.80 -12.77
C ARG A 3 1.23 -6.04 -11.46
N GLY A 4 -0.03 -5.76 -11.10
CA GLY A 4 -0.35 -5.07 -9.85
C GLY A 4 0.02 -5.88 -8.61
N SER A 5 -0.23 -7.20 -8.64
CA SER A 5 0.19 -8.11 -7.57
C SER A 5 1.71 -8.20 -7.44
N ALA A 6 2.44 -8.23 -8.55
CA ALA A 6 3.91 -8.22 -8.53
C ALA A 6 4.46 -6.91 -7.93
N PHE A 7 3.88 -5.76 -8.27
CA PHE A 7 4.27 -4.47 -7.70
C PHE A 7 3.97 -4.39 -6.20
N ALA A 8 2.80 -4.87 -5.77
CA ALA A 8 2.46 -4.94 -4.34
C ALA A 8 3.42 -5.86 -3.58
N ALA A 9 3.70 -7.05 -4.12
CA ALA A 9 4.63 -8.01 -3.51
C ALA A 9 6.04 -7.41 -3.38
N LEU A 10 6.58 -6.84 -4.46
CA LEU A 10 7.91 -6.25 -4.45
C LEU A 10 7.97 -5.06 -3.49
N SER A 11 6.97 -4.17 -3.50
CA SER A 11 6.89 -3.04 -2.56
C SER A 11 6.93 -3.51 -1.11
N MET A 12 6.11 -4.50 -0.74
CA MET A 12 6.04 -4.99 0.62
C MET A 12 7.30 -5.78 1.04
N THR A 13 7.95 -6.44 0.08
CA THR A 13 9.26 -7.07 0.31
C THR A 13 10.34 -6.02 0.59
N LEU A 14 10.38 -4.92 -0.18
CA LEU A 14 11.30 -3.81 0.08
C LEU A 14 10.99 -3.12 1.42
N ALA A 15 9.71 -2.89 1.72
CA ALA A 15 9.29 -2.33 3.00
C ALA A 15 9.70 -3.24 4.18
N GLY A 16 9.54 -4.56 4.05
CA GLY A 16 9.95 -5.53 5.07
C GLY A 16 11.46 -5.55 5.32
N SER A 17 12.27 -5.40 4.27
CA SER A 17 13.74 -5.30 4.41
C SER A 17 14.15 -4.10 5.28
N SER A 18 13.33 -3.04 5.32
CA SER A 18 13.60 -1.86 6.15
C SER A 18 13.59 -2.14 7.64
N VAL A 19 12.86 -3.15 8.09
CA VAL A 19 12.77 -3.51 9.53
C VAL A 19 14.14 -3.94 10.06
N ALA A 20 14.88 -4.75 9.31
CA ALA A 20 16.23 -5.16 9.68
C ALA A 20 17.20 -3.96 9.68
N VAL A 21 17.09 -3.09 8.66
CA VAL A 21 17.94 -1.90 8.52
C VAL A 21 17.63 -0.85 9.59
N LEU A 22 16.37 -0.70 10.02
CA LEU A 22 16.00 0.20 11.13
C LEU A 22 16.69 -0.15 12.44
N GLY A 23 17.10 -1.41 12.62
CA GLY A 23 17.91 -1.82 13.77
C GLY A 23 19.23 -1.04 13.92
N THR A 24 19.82 -0.56 12.80
CA THR A 24 21.04 0.25 12.82
C THR A 24 20.77 1.71 13.23
N LEU A 25 19.51 2.16 13.21
CA LEU A 25 19.07 3.48 13.62
C LEU A 25 18.39 3.50 15.00
N ARG A 26 18.55 2.43 15.79
CA ARG A 26 17.87 2.26 17.08
C ARG A 26 18.10 3.43 18.03
N ASP A 27 19.33 3.95 18.09
CA ASP A 27 19.75 5.01 18.99
C ASP A 27 19.62 6.40 18.34
N HIS A 28 19.23 6.46 17.07
CA HIS A 28 19.05 7.70 16.34
C HIS A 28 17.67 8.32 16.62
N PRO A 29 17.54 9.64 16.86
CA PRO A 29 16.24 10.27 17.10
C PRO A 29 15.26 10.01 15.96
N VAL A 30 14.09 9.47 16.29
CA VAL A 30 13.09 8.97 15.30
C VAL A 30 12.73 10.05 14.28
N PHE A 31 12.41 11.27 14.73
CA PHE A 31 12.04 12.35 13.82
C PHE A 31 13.19 12.79 12.92
N ALA A 32 14.44 12.81 13.42
CA ALA A 32 15.61 13.16 12.61
C ALA A 32 15.88 12.09 11.53
N GLY A 33 15.85 10.81 11.89
CA GLY A 33 15.97 9.70 10.94
C GLY A 33 14.87 9.71 9.88
N GLN A 34 13.63 9.97 10.26
CA GLN A 34 12.52 10.06 9.31
C GLN A 34 12.61 11.31 8.42
N ALA A 35 13.07 12.46 8.93
CA ALA A 35 13.29 13.65 8.12
C ALA A 35 14.34 13.41 7.03
N LEU A 36 15.45 12.77 7.37
CA LEU A 36 16.49 12.39 6.41
C LEU A 36 15.96 11.38 5.38
N ARG A 37 15.25 10.32 5.82
CA ARG A 37 14.65 9.30 4.97
C ARG A 37 13.67 9.90 3.96
N PHE A 38 12.67 10.66 4.43
CA PHE A 38 11.67 11.27 3.57
C PHE A 38 12.24 12.42 2.72
N GLY A 39 13.24 13.17 3.25
CA GLY A 39 13.95 14.18 2.48
C GLY A 39 14.70 13.60 1.28
N LEU A 40 15.47 12.55 1.49
CA LEU A 40 16.15 11.84 0.40
C LEU A 40 15.13 11.27 -0.60
N ALA A 41 14.08 10.60 -0.10
CA ALA A 41 13.03 10.07 -0.97
C ALA A 41 12.35 11.18 -1.78
N ALA A 42 12.03 12.32 -1.18
CA ALA A 42 11.40 13.45 -1.86
C ALA A 42 12.29 13.98 -3.00
N VAL A 43 13.59 14.16 -2.75
CA VAL A 43 14.56 14.59 -3.78
C VAL A 43 14.59 13.61 -4.95
N LEU A 44 14.79 12.32 -4.66
CA LEU A 44 14.84 11.27 -5.69
C LEU A 44 13.52 11.20 -6.48
N LEU A 45 12.38 11.24 -5.81
CA LEU A 45 11.07 11.19 -6.45
C LEU A 45 10.81 12.41 -7.34
N HIS A 46 11.23 13.62 -6.93
CA HIS A 46 11.11 14.81 -7.77
C HIS A 46 12.03 14.75 -9.00
N LEU A 47 13.23 14.19 -8.86
CA LEU A 47 14.11 13.93 -10.00
C LEU A 47 13.48 12.93 -10.97
N LEU A 48 12.87 11.86 -10.45
CA LEU A 48 12.13 10.88 -11.25
C LEU A 48 10.89 11.50 -11.92
N VAL A 49 10.15 12.37 -11.22
CA VAL A 49 9.01 13.10 -11.82
C VAL A 49 9.48 13.99 -12.97
N ARG A 50 10.61 14.69 -12.82
CA ARG A 50 11.19 15.54 -13.89
C ARG A 50 11.65 14.71 -15.08
N ARG A 51 12.20 13.51 -14.85
CA ARG A 51 12.79 12.66 -15.90
C ARG A 51 11.78 11.78 -16.62
N PHE A 52 10.80 11.26 -15.91
CA PHE A 52 9.84 10.22 -16.37
C PHE A 52 8.37 10.60 -16.19
N GLY A 53 8.10 11.74 -15.58
CA GLY A 53 6.72 12.22 -15.41
C GLY A 53 6.06 12.59 -16.74
N PRO A 54 4.73 12.64 -16.78
CA PRO A 54 4.01 13.12 -17.95
C PRO A 54 4.48 14.52 -18.35
N PRO A 55 4.65 14.80 -19.65
CA PRO A 55 5.02 16.12 -20.13
C PRO A 55 3.93 17.17 -19.78
N GLY A 56 4.35 18.39 -19.52
CA GLY A 56 3.48 19.50 -19.19
C GLY A 56 3.56 19.94 -17.72
N PRO A 57 2.87 21.02 -17.36
CA PRO A 57 2.87 21.56 -16.01
C PRO A 57 2.24 20.56 -15.03
N ALA A 58 2.76 20.54 -13.80
CA ALA A 58 2.19 19.71 -12.75
C ALA A 58 0.72 20.10 -12.52
N PRO A 59 -0.20 19.13 -12.37
CA PRO A 59 -1.59 19.44 -12.10
C PRO A 59 -1.70 20.24 -10.79
N ARG A 60 -2.50 21.28 -10.80
CA ARG A 60 -2.81 22.04 -9.59
C ARG A 60 -3.68 21.17 -8.69
N LEU A 61 -3.22 20.87 -7.49
CA LEU A 61 -4.00 20.14 -6.51
C LEU A 61 -5.12 21.03 -5.97
N THR A 62 -6.30 20.46 -5.87
CA THR A 62 -7.42 21.10 -5.16
C THR A 62 -7.12 21.13 -3.65
N PRO A 63 -7.78 22.02 -2.88
CA PRO A 63 -7.64 22.03 -1.42
C PRO A 63 -7.93 20.66 -0.76
N ALA A 64 -8.92 19.94 -1.29
CA ALA A 64 -9.25 18.59 -0.81
C ALA A 64 -8.13 17.57 -1.09
N GLN A 65 -7.46 17.65 -2.23
CA GLN A 65 -6.31 16.81 -2.54
C GLN A 65 -5.11 17.15 -1.67
N TRP A 66 -4.84 18.44 -1.40
CA TRP A 66 -3.82 18.87 -0.46
C TRP A 66 -4.09 18.35 0.96
N LEU A 67 -5.34 18.44 1.43
CA LEU A 67 -5.72 17.88 2.72
C LEU A 67 -5.45 16.37 2.77
N ARG A 68 -5.78 15.62 1.71
CA ARG A 68 -5.47 14.19 1.65
C ARG A 68 -3.97 13.91 1.65
N VAL A 69 -3.17 14.70 0.94
CA VAL A 69 -1.69 14.57 0.97
C VAL A 69 -1.15 14.82 2.39
N LEU A 70 -1.66 15.84 3.08
CA LEU A 70 -1.26 16.13 4.46
C LEU A 70 -1.69 15.04 5.44
N VAL A 71 -2.90 14.50 5.29
CA VAL A 71 -3.38 13.36 6.09
C VAL A 71 -2.55 12.11 5.80
N LEU A 72 -2.25 11.83 4.54
CA LEU A 72 -1.40 10.72 4.14
C LEU A 72 0.01 10.83 4.76
N ALA A 73 0.62 11.99 4.66
CA ALA A 73 1.95 12.25 5.22
C ALA A 73 1.95 12.28 6.76
N GLY A 74 1.00 13.01 7.36
CA GLY A 74 0.95 13.22 8.80
C GLY A 74 0.51 11.98 9.58
N LEU A 75 -0.64 11.43 9.22
CA LEU A 75 -1.17 10.24 9.92
C LEU A 75 -0.59 8.95 9.35
N GLY A 76 -0.66 8.76 8.04
CA GLY A 76 -0.29 7.49 7.42
C GLY A 76 1.22 7.23 7.40
N MET A 77 2.07 8.25 7.36
CA MET A 77 3.52 8.07 7.31
C MET A 77 4.19 8.42 8.63
N VAL A 78 4.15 9.69 9.04
CA VAL A 78 4.83 10.15 10.27
C VAL A 78 4.15 9.56 11.51
N GLY A 79 2.82 9.67 11.60
CA GLY A 79 2.03 9.14 12.70
C GLY A 79 2.18 7.63 12.89
N PHE A 80 2.17 6.86 11.81
CA PHE A 80 2.46 5.43 11.85
C PHE A 80 3.82 5.14 12.49
N ASN A 81 4.88 5.77 11.99
CA ASN A 81 6.24 5.52 12.49
C ASN A 81 6.38 5.91 13.98
N VAL A 82 5.81 7.06 14.37
CA VAL A 82 5.82 7.50 15.77
C VAL A 82 5.04 6.55 16.67
N ALA A 83 3.82 6.19 16.27
CA ALA A 83 2.97 5.30 17.05
C ALA A 83 3.56 3.89 17.18
N ALA A 84 4.08 3.33 16.08
CA ALA A 84 4.70 2.01 16.08
C ALA A 84 5.98 1.97 16.95
N THR A 85 6.82 3.00 16.86
CA THR A 85 8.01 3.12 17.70
C THR A 85 7.64 3.30 19.17
N ALA A 86 6.70 4.21 19.48
CA ALA A 86 6.24 4.41 20.84
C ALA A 86 5.59 3.17 21.44
N ALA A 87 4.79 2.42 20.64
CA ALA A 87 4.21 1.14 21.07
C ALA A 87 5.31 0.15 21.48
N GLY A 88 6.40 0.06 20.70
CA GLY A 88 7.53 -0.85 20.97
C GLY A 88 8.28 -0.53 22.27
N HIS A 89 8.14 0.69 22.84
CA HIS A 89 8.66 1.00 24.18
C HIS A 89 7.74 0.53 25.32
N HIS A 90 6.48 0.22 25.04
CA HIS A 90 5.48 -0.19 26.04
C HIS A 90 5.04 -1.66 25.91
N THR A 91 5.39 -2.33 24.83
CA THR A 91 5.04 -3.74 24.58
C THR A 91 6.05 -4.39 23.65
N ASP A 92 5.95 -5.72 23.50
CA ASP A 92 6.76 -6.47 22.56
C ASP A 92 6.51 -5.98 21.11
N PRO A 93 7.56 -5.65 20.34
CA PRO A 93 7.42 -5.29 18.93
C PRO A 93 6.67 -6.35 18.10
N ALA A 94 6.76 -7.64 18.46
CA ALA A 94 6.01 -8.70 17.81
C ALA A 94 4.49 -8.49 17.97
N PHE A 95 4.04 -8.08 19.16
CA PHE A 95 2.64 -7.76 19.42
C PHE A 95 2.15 -6.60 18.55
N VAL A 96 2.96 -5.53 18.42
CA VAL A 96 2.65 -4.40 17.51
C VAL A 96 2.51 -4.89 16.07
N GLY A 97 3.42 -5.74 15.62
CA GLY A 97 3.39 -6.37 14.28
C GLY A 97 2.12 -7.18 14.06
N VAL A 98 1.64 -7.94 15.04
CA VAL A 98 0.39 -8.71 14.96
C VAL A 98 -0.82 -7.79 14.84
N VAL A 99 -0.90 -6.73 15.66
CA VAL A 99 -2.01 -5.77 15.59
C VAL A 99 -2.05 -5.08 14.23
N VAL A 100 -0.92 -4.53 13.76
CA VAL A 100 -0.81 -3.88 12.44
C VAL A 100 -1.07 -4.89 11.30
N GLY A 101 -0.67 -6.14 11.47
CA GLY A 101 -0.93 -7.23 10.53
C GLY A 101 -2.41 -7.54 10.29
N THR A 102 -3.32 -6.99 11.12
CA THR A 102 -4.77 -7.06 10.87
C THR A 102 -5.27 -6.02 9.85
N ALA A 103 -4.43 -5.08 9.40
CA ALA A 103 -4.80 -4.03 8.45
C ALA A 103 -5.49 -4.57 7.18
N PRO A 104 -5.06 -5.69 6.55
CA PRO A 104 -5.75 -6.27 5.40
C PRO A 104 -7.22 -6.60 5.67
N LEU A 105 -7.53 -7.12 6.86
CA LEU A 105 -8.90 -7.42 7.26
C LEU A 105 -9.71 -6.13 7.41
N VAL A 106 -9.16 -5.13 8.11
CA VAL A 106 -9.83 -3.85 8.34
C VAL A 106 -10.10 -3.11 7.03
N VAL A 107 -9.09 -3.00 6.15
CA VAL A 107 -9.25 -2.34 4.84
C VAL A 107 -10.22 -3.12 3.94
N GLY A 108 -10.13 -4.46 3.93
CA GLY A 108 -11.01 -5.32 3.15
C GLY A 108 -12.49 -5.23 3.53
N VAL A 109 -12.78 -4.85 4.78
CA VAL A 109 -14.14 -4.59 5.26
C VAL A 109 -14.52 -3.12 5.07
N LEU A 110 -13.63 -2.21 5.43
CA LEU A 110 -13.94 -0.78 5.49
C LEU A 110 -14.06 -0.14 4.10
N THR A 111 -13.22 -0.53 3.14
CA THR A 111 -13.27 0.03 1.77
C THR A 111 -14.64 -0.13 1.11
N PRO A 112 -15.23 -1.34 1.02
CA PRO A 112 -16.55 -1.49 0.43
C PRO A 112 -17.65 -0.80 1.26
N LEU A 113 -17.55 -0.79 2.60
CA LEU A 113 -18.53 -0.10 3.45
C LEU A 113 -18.53 1.41 3.18
N LEU A 114 -17.37 2.04 3.04
CA LEU A 114 -17.25 3.45 2.66
C LEU A 114 -17.83 3.72 1.26
N ALA A 115 -17.75 2.75 0.35
CA ALA A 115 -18.38 2.79 -0.97
C ALA A 115 -19.86 2.37 -0.95
N ARG A 116 -20.48 2.19 0.24
CA ARG A 116 -21.85 1.69 0.42
C ARG A 116 -22.11 0.34 -0.27
N ALA A 117 -21.08 -0.49 -0.38
CA ALA A 117 -21.13 -1.83 -0.95
C ALA A 117 -20.92 -2.90 0.15
N ARG A 118 -21.28 -4.15 -0.17
CA ARG A 118 -21.05 -5.28 0.74
C ARG A 118 -19.60 -5.75 0.64
N PRO A 119 -18.93 -6.05 1.78
CA PRO A 119 -17.60 -6.66 1.78
C PRO A 119 -17.55 -7.95 0.96
N ASN A 120 -16.46 -8.12 0.22
CA ASN A 120 -16.22 -9.35 -0.53
C ASN A 120 -15.72 -10.44 0.43
N GLY A 121 -16.51 -11.49 0.64
CA GLY A 121 -16.16 -12.58 1.57
C GLY A 121 -14.80 -13.21 1.31
N ARG A 122 -14.34 -13.27 0.04
CA ARG A 122 -12.98 -13.76 -0.28
C ARG A 122 -11.89 -12.86 0.25
N VAL A 123 -12.05 -11.53 0.14
CA VAL A 123 -11.09 -10.56 0.66
C VAL A 123 -11.07 -10.61 2.18
N VAL A 124 -12.22 -10.80 2.83
CA VAL A 124 -12.32 -10.98 4.28
C VAL A 124 -11.59 -12.25 4.72
N VAL A 125 -11.85 -13.40 4.06
CA VAL A 125 -11.15 -14.67 4.36
C VAL A 125 -9.65 -14.53 4.10
N ALA A 126 -9.25 -13.88 3.01
CA ALA A 126 -7.86 -13.60 2.71
C ALA A 126 -7.20 -12.74 3.80
N GLY A 127 -7.87 -11.68 4.26
CA GLY A 127 -7.40 -10.84 5.35
C GLY A 127 -7.23 -11.60 6.68
N LEU A 128 -8.16 -12.50 6.99
CA LEU A 128 -8.05 -13.38 8.17
C LEU A 128 -6.85 -14.33 8.06
N LEU A 129 -6.61 -14.93 6.89
CA LEU A 129 -5.46 -15.81 6.66
C LEU A 129 -4.15 -15.04 6.76
N VAL A 130 -4.08 -13.83 6.20
CA VAL A 130 -2.89 -12.97 6.32
C VAL A 130 -2.65 -12.58 7.78
N ALA A 131 -3.67 -12.15 8.51
CA ALA A 131 -3.56 -11.78 9.92
C ALA A 131 -3.10 -12.96 10.78
N ALA A 132 -3.69 -14.16 10.57
CA ALA A 132 -3.27 -15.39 11.24
C ALA A 132 -1.82 -15.76 10.89
N GLY A 133 -1.41 -15.59 9.63
CA GLY A 133 -0.05 -15.83 9.17
C GLY A 133 0.97 -14.90 9.81
N VAL A 134 0.64 -13.61 9.92
CA VAL A 134 1.46 -12.61 10.62
C VAL A 134 1.57 -12.96 12.11
N ALA A 135 0.46 -13.35 12.76
CA ALA A 135 0.45 -13.78 14.15
C ALA A 135 1.32 -15.04 14.37
N ALA A 136 1.28 -16.00 13.45
CA ALA A 136 2.12 -17.20 13.51
C ALA A 136 3.60 -16.88 13.31
N ALA A 137 3.93 -15.93 12.42
CA ALA A 137 5.30 -15.53 12.13
C ALA A 137 5.95 -14.76 13.29
N HIS A 138 5.23 -13.84 13.91
CA HIS A 138 5.73 -13.03 15.03
C HIS A 138 5.59 -13.72 16.40
N GLY A 139 4.72 -14.73 16.53
CA GLY A 139 4.19 -15.17 17.80
C GLY A 139 3.17 -14.15 18.33
N LEU A 140 2.51 -14.47 19.45
CA LEU A 140 1.52 -13.57 20.05
C LEU A 140 2.17 -12.45 20.88
N GLY A 141 3.47 -12.58 21.16
CA GLY A 141 4.19 -11.65 22.04
C GLY A 141 3.72 -11.71 23.50
N ALA A 142 4.30 -10.91 24.36
CA ALA A 142 3.80 -10.70 25.70
C ALA A 142 2.52 -9.81 25.65
N PRO A 143 1.51 -10.05 26.54
CA PRO A 143 0.33 -9.21 26.60
C PRO A 143 0.73 -7.74 26.79
N ALA A 144 0.18 -6.88 25.95
CA ALA A 144 0.40 -5.44 26.04
C ALA A 144 -0.31 -4.83 27.26
N GLY A 145 0.38 -3.94 27.98
CA GLY A 145 -0.30 -2.99 28.86
C GLY A 145 -1.20 -2.05 28.06
N GLY A 146 -2.14 -1.37 28.75
CA GLY A 146 -3.11 -0.50 28.09
C GLY A 146 -2.51 0.54 27.13
N ALA A 147 -1.37 1.15 27.48
CA ALA A 147 -0.67 2.12 26.66
C ALA A 147 -0.09 1.46 25.38
N GLY A 148 0.55 0.31 25.51
CA GLY A 148 1.11 -0.43 24.35
C GLY A 148 0.04 -0.85 23.35
N LEU A 149 -1.09 -1.36 23.84
CA LEU A 149 -2.24 -1.70 23.00
C LEU A 149 -2.82 -0.46 22.29
N ALA A 150 -3.04 0.64 23.03
CA ALA A 150 -3.59 1.86 22.46
C ALA A 150 -2.69 2.39 21.31
N LEU A 151 -1.38 2.43 21.52
CA LEU A 151 -0.42 2.87 20.51
C LEU A 151 -0.36 1.91 19.31
N ALA A 152 -0.43 0.60 19.54
CA ALA A 152 -0.51 -0.37 18.44
C ALA A 152 -1.81 -0.20 17.61
N VAL A 153 -2.94 0.11 18.25
CA VAL A 153 -4.20 0.41 17.55
C VAL A 153 -4.10 1.73 16.79
N VAL A 154 -3.42 2.75 17.32
CA VAL A 154 -3.14 3.99 16.59
C VAL A 154 -2.27 3.72 15.36
N ALA A 155 -1.24 2.87 15.47
CA ALA A 155 -0.42 2.46 14.33
C ALA A 155 -1.26 1.71 13.28
N LEU A 156 -2.12 0.78 13.70
CA LEU A 156 -3.05 0.11 12.78
C LEU A 156 -3.97 1.11 12.06
N ALA A 157 -4.55 2.07 12.80
CA ALA A 157 -5.41 3.09 12.21
C ALA A 157 -4.64 3.95 11.19
N ALA A 158 -3.40 4.30 11.49
CA ALA A 158 -2.52 5.03 10.59
C ALA A 158 -2.22 4.25 9.29
N GLU A 159 -1.97 2.95 9.37
CA GLU A 159 -1.78 2.05 8.22
C GLU A 159 -3.04 1.97 7.35
N VAL A 160 -4.21 1.85 7.99
CA VAL A 160 -5.50 1.85 7.28
C VAL A 160 -5.73 3.20 6.58
N VAL A 161 -5.46 4.32 7.26
CA VAL A 161 -5.55 5.68 6.66
C VAL A 161 -4.60 5.79 5.48
N PHE A 162 -3.36 5.32 5.60
CA PHE A 162 -2.38 5.31 4.51
C PHE A 162 -2.94 4.65 3.25
N ALA A 163 -3.52 3.46 3.37
CA ALA A 163 -4.08 2.73 2.23
C ALA A 163 -5.32 3.42 1.63
N LEU A 164 -6.26 3.87 2.47
CA LEU A 164 -7.55 4.41 2.03
C LEU A 164 -7.43 5.83 1.46
N VAL A 165 -6.58 6.67 2.04
CA VAL A 165 -6.41 8.07 1.62
C VAL A 165 -5.55 8.19 0.36
N ALA A 166 -4.60 7.26 0.16
CA ALA A 166 -3.76 7.24 -1.02
C ALA A 166 -4.54 6.88 -2.30
N ALA A 167 -5.42 5.89 -2.24
CA ALA A 167 -6.11 5.36 -3.42
C ALA A 167 -6.78 6.43 -4.30
N PRO A 168 -7.60 7.38 -3.76
CA PRO A 168 -8.25 8.42 -4.57
C PRO A 168 -7.28 9.51 -5.08
N LEU A 169 -6.03 9.57 -4.61
CA LEU A 169 -5.00 10.48 -5.11
C LEU A 169 -4.27 9.92 -6.32
N VAL A 170 -4.18 8.58 -6.42
CA VAL A 170 -3.34 7.94 -7.45
C VAL A 170 -3.94 8.11 -8.84
N ALA A 171 -5.25 7.94 -9.02
CA ALA A 171 -5.90 8.07 -10.32
C ALA A 171 -5.65 9.45 -11.00
N PRO A 172 -5.85 10.61 -10.31
CA PRO A 172 -5.64 11.91 -10.94
C PRO A 172 -4.17 12.36 -11.02
N LEU A 173 -3.29 11.89 -10.12
CA LEU A 173 -1.92 12.40 -9.99
C LEU A 173 -0.86 11.42 -10.50
N GLY A 174 -1.18 10.12 -10.51
CA GLY A 174 -0.25 9.03 -10.75
C GLY A 174 0.61 8.69 -9.53
N ALA A 175 1.03 7.43 -9.45
CA ALA A 175 1.79 6.89 -8.33
C ALA A 175 3.06 7.72 -7.99
N LEU A 176 3.81 8.10 -9.01
CA LEU A 176 5.08 8.82 -8.85
C LEU A 176 4.90 10.21 -8.20
N ARG A 177 3.88 10.98 -8.64
CA ARG A 177 3.60 12.31 -8.06
C ARG A 177 3.01 12.21 -6.66
N VAL A 178 2.13 11.23 -6.40
CA VAL A 178 1.61 10.98 -5.05
C VAL A 178 2.74 10.66 -4.09
N SER A 179 3.69 9.78 -4.48
CA SER A 179 4.88 9.47 -3.68
C SER A 179 5.71 10.72 -3.39
N ALA A 180 5.97 11.54 -4.42
CA ALA A 180 6.76 12.76 -4.28
C ALA A 180 6.09 13.77 -3.33
N TYR A 181 4.80 14.04 -3.50
CA TYR A 181 4.07 15.00 -2.65
C TYR A 181 3.93 14.50 -1.21
N ALA A 182 3.66 13.22 -1.00
CA ALA A 182 3.56 12.63 0.33
C ALA A 182 4.90 12.71 1.08
N CYS A 183 6.02 12.34 0.44
CA CYS A 183 7.34 12.46 1.05
C CYS A 183 7.71 13.92 1.32
N THR A 184 7.42 14.85 0.39
CA THR A 184 7.68 16.27 0.58
C THR A 184 6.88 16.83 1.76
N ALA A 185 5.60 16.46 1.89
CA ALA A 185 4.77 16.92 3.00
C ALA A 185 5.19 16.29 4.35
N ALA A 186 5.78 15.10 4.36
CA ALA A 186 6.28 14.46 5.57
C ALA A 186 7.52 15.17 6.16
N VAL A 187 8.38 15.78 5.31
CA VAL A 187 9.61 16.44 5.78
C VAL A 187 9.34 17.54 6.80
N PRO A 188 8.52 18.56 6.54
CA PRO A 188 8.27 19.62 7.53
C PRO A 188 7.61 19.11 8.80
N LEU A 189 6.79 18.05 8.72
CA LEU A 189 6.19 17.41 9.89
C LEU A 189 7.26 16.73 10.76
N CYS A 190 8.21 16.03 10.13
CA CYS A 190 9.32 15.43 10.85
C CYS A 190 10.24 16.50 11.44
N LEU A 191 10.54 17.58 10.71
CA LEU A 191 11.36 18.68 11.21
C LEU A 191 10.69 19.39 12.40
N ALA A 192 9.37 19.59 12.36
CA ALA A 192 8.63 20.08 13.52
C ALA A 192 8.76 19.15 14.73
N GLY A 193 8.73 17.83 14.49
CA GLY A 193 8.98 16.83 15.52
C GLY A 193 10.42 16.88 16.08
N VAL A 194 11.43 17.10 15.23
CA VAL A 194 12.83 17.33 15.67
C VAL A 194 12.92 18.54 16.61
N VAL A 195 12.32 19.66 16.20
CA VAL A 195 12.30 20.88 17.01
C VAL A 195 11.57 20.67 18.34
N ALA A 196 10.40 20.02 18.31
CA ALA A 196 9.61 19.75 19.52
C ALA A 196 10.31 18.79 20.49
N ALA A 197 11.03 17.79 19.96
CA ALA A 197 11.78 16.83 20.78
C ALA A 197 13.15 17.39 21.25
N GLY A 198 13.65 18.47 20.65
CA GLY A 198 14.98 19.00 20.93
C GLY A 198 16.12 18.03 20.64
N ALA A 199 15.86 17.00 19.80
CA ALA A 199 16.77 15.90 19.58
C ALA A 199 17.21 15.87 18.11
N TYR A 200 18.43 16.30 17.87
CA TYR A 200 19.10 16.19 16.58
C TYR A 200 20.53 15.67 16.78
N VAL A 201 20.87 14.62 16.05
CA VAL A 201 22.21 14.02 16.02
C VAL A 201 22.59 13.82 14.56
N LEU A 202 23.84 14.13 14.21
CA LEU A 202 24.36 13.83 12.88
C LEU A 202 24.53 12.31 12.74
N PRO A 203 24.06 11.70 11.64
CA PRO A 203 24.19 10.28 11.45
C PRO A 203 25.65 9.86 11.26
N THR A 204 26.04 8.76 11.86
CA THR A 204 27.30 8.09 11.58
C THR A 204 27.32 7.55 10.14
N PRO A 205 28.49 7.19 9.56
CA PRO A 205 28.56 6.60 8.22
C PRO A 205 27.69 5.35 8.04
N GLY A 206 27.56 4.50 9.07
CA GLY A 206 26.69 3.32 9.05
C GLY A 206 25.20 3.69 9.04
N GLU A 207 24.79 4.64 9.86
CA GLU A 207 23.43 5.17 9.89
C GLU A 207 23.09 5.90 8.59
N LEU A 208 24.07 6.60 7.98
CA LEU A 208 23.87 7.25 6.68
C LEU A 208 23.60 6.21 5.58
N ALA A 209 24.33 5.11 5.55
CA ALA A 209 24.06 4.00 4.63
C ALA A 209 22.65 3.41 4.84
N ALA A 210 22.22 3.26 6.10
CA ALA A 210 20.86 2.85 6.43
C ALA A 210 19.82 3.86 5.94
N VAL A 211 20.04 5.17 6.16
CA VAL A 211 19.16 6.24 5.66
C VAL A 211 19.06 6.20 4.14
N VAL A 212 20.16 5.97 3.42
CA VAL A 212 20.16 5.85 1.95
C VAL A 212 19.31 4.66 1.51
N TRP A 213 19.47 3.48 2.12
CA TRP A 213 18.63 2.33 1.82
C TRP A 213 17.15 2.62 2.11
N LEU A 214 16.84 3.15 3.29
CA LEU A 214 15.49 3.45 3.71
C LEU A 214 14.83 4.51 2.82
N GLY A 215 15.55 5.57 2.47
CA GLY A 215 15.03 6.65 1.64
C GLY A 215 14.88 6.28 0.17
N ALA A 216 15.94 5.73 -0.42
CA ALA A 216 15.95 5.43 -1.86
C ALA A 216 15.16 4.15 -2.19
N VAL A 217 15.39 3.06 -1.47
CA VAL A 217 14.84 1.74 -1.82
C VAL A 217 13.52 1.50 -1.10
N ALA A 218 13.53 1.50 0.24
CA ALA A 218 12.37 1.16 1.03
C ALA A 218 11.31 2.29 1.14
N THR A 219 11.59 3.47 0.58
CA THR A 219 10.61 4.56 0.48
C THR A 219 10.39 4.97 -0.97
N ALA A 220 11.36 5.54 -1.67
CA ALA A 220 11.10 6.10 -3.01
C ALA A 220 10.65 5.01 -3.99
N VAL A 221 11.41 3.91 -4.13
CA VAL A 221 11.04 2.81 -5.03
C VAL A 221 9.80 2.09 -4.52
N ALA A 222 9.76 1.72 -3.23
CA ALA A 222 8.64 0.98 -2.67
C ALA A 222 7.31 1.74 -2.77
N TYR A 223 7.29 3.06 -2.55
CA TYR A 223 6.05 3.86 -2.64
C TYR A 223 5.55 3.98 -4.09
N VAL A 224 6.43 4.15 -5.06
CA VAL A 224 6.02 4.13 -6.47
C VAL A 224 5.38 2.80 -6.84
N LEU A 225 5.99 1.69 -6.42
CA LEU A 225 5.44 0.35 -6.63
C LEU A 225 4.11 0.16 -5.91
N TRP A 226 4.02 0.60 -4.64
CA TRP A 226 2.80 0.52 -3.84
C TRP A 226 1.64 1.28 -4.45
N PHE A 227 1.83 2.57 -4.74
CA PHE A 227 0.77 3.39 -5.31
C PHE A 227 0.39 2.94 -6.73
N THR A 228 1.35 2.39 -7.49
CA THR A 228 1.02 1.75 -8.78
C THR A 228 0.18 0.48 -8.57
N ALA A 229 0.48 -0.30 -7.54
CA ALA A 229 -0.33 -1.46 -7.20
C ALA A 229 -1.74 -1.06 -6.76
N LEU A 230 -1.88 -0.01 -5.92
CA LEU A 230 -3.18 0.53 -5.53
C LEU A 230 -4.04 0.92 -6.73
N ASP A 231 -3.44 1.54 -7.75
CA ASP A 231 -4.13 1.92 -8.99
C ASP A 231 -4.59 0.69 -9.80
N LEU A 232 -3.74 -0.34 -9.88
CA LEU A 232 -3.99 -1.51 -10.73
C LEU A 232 -4.92 -2.56 -10.11
N ILE A 233 -4.88 -2.78 -8.80
CA ILE A 233 -5.62 -3.85 -8.13
C ILE A 233 -6.53 -3.39 -6.99
N GLY A 234 -6.52 -2.10 -6.67
CA GLY A 234 -7.29 -1.49 -5.58
C GLY A 234 -6.72 -1.75 -4.18
N ALA A 235 -7.13 -0.91 -3.21
CA ALA A 235 -6.61 -0.96 -1.84
C ALA A 235 -6.92 -2.29 -1.14
N GLU A 236 -8.13 -2.84 -1.29
CA GLU A 236 -8.56 -4.10 -0.66
C GLU A 236 -7.63 -5.28 -0.96
N ARG A 237 -7.14 -5.36 -2.21
CA ARG A 237 -6.25 -6.45 -2.64
C ARG A 237 -4.79 -6.12 -2.41
N ALA A 238 -4.38 -4.88 -2.61
CA ALA A 238 -3.00 -4.46 -2.43
C ALA A 238 -2.56 -4.64 -0.97
N VAL A 239 -3.41 -4.29 0.00
CA VAL A 239 -3.08 -4.37 1.43
C VAL A 239 -2.86 -5.80 1.92
N LEU A 240 -3.41 -6.83 1.24
CA LEU A 240 -3.13 -8.24 1.57
C LEU A 240 -1.64 -8.56 1.51
N PHE A 241 -0.91 -7.91 0.59
CA PHE A 241 0.54 -8.10 0.44
C PHE A 241 1.34 -7.56 1.63
N GLY A 242 0.73 -6.76 2.53
CA GLY A 242 1.32 -6.34 3.80
C GLY A 242 1.81 -7.50 4.66
N GLY A 243 1.20 -8.68 4.54
CA GLY A 243 1.68 -9.91 5.18
C GLY A 243 3.08 -10.36 4.74
N LEU A 244 3.59 -9.85 3.61
CA LEU A 244 4.97 -10.13 3.17
C LEU A 244 6.01 -9.32 3.96
N VAL A 245 5.63 -8.22 4.61
CA VAL A 245 6.54 -7.37 5.40
C VAL A 245 7.28 -8.18 6.47
N PRO A 246 6.61 -8.89 7.40
CA PRO A 246 7.31 -9.68 8.40
C PRO A 246 8.13 -10.81 7.80
N LEU A 247 7.66 -11.44 6.73
CA LEU A 247 8.39 -12.53 6.07
C LEU A 247 9.68 -12.00 5.42
N SER A 248 9.60 -10.86 4.77
CA SER A 248 10.78 -10.19 4.20
C SER A 248 11.74 -9.70 5.27
N ALA A 249 11.25 -9.20 6.41
CA ALA A 249 12.09 -8.81 7.54
C ALA A 249 12.91 -10.03 8.05
N VAL A 250 12.27 -11.17 8.25
CA VAL A 250 12.93 -12.42 8.65
C VAL A 250 13.95 -12.90 7.61
N ALA A 251 13.57 -12.87 6.32
CA ALA A 251 14.48 -13.24 5.23
C ALA A 251 15.71 -12.32 5.20
N THR A 252 15.51 -11.01 5.39
CA THR A 252 16.62 -10.03 5.41
C THR A 252 17.53 -10.24 6.61
N THR A 253 17.00 -10.48 7.82
CA THR A 253 17.83 -10.79 9.00
C THR A 253 18.62 -12.08 8.83
N ALA A 254 18.04 -13.08 8.16
CA ALA A 254 18.75 -14.33 7.84
C ALA A 254 19.90 -14.09 6.84
N VAL A 255 19.66 -13.29 5.80
CA VAL A 255 20.69 -12.92 4.80
C VAL A 255 21.83 -12.11 5.45
N LEU A 256 21.50 -11.22 6.38
CA LEU A 256 22.50 -10.43 7.14
C LEU A 256 23.20 -11.24 8.24
N GLY A 257 22.80 -12.49 8.47
CA GLY A 257 23.38 -13.34 9.52
C GLY A 257 23.02 -12.91 10.95
N THR A 258 22.01 -12.04 11.11
CA THR A 258 21.57 -11.49 12.41
C THR A 258 20.39 -12.25 13.03
N GLY A 259 19.83 -13.25 12.32
CA GLY A 259 18.72 -14.09 12.80
C GLY A 259 18.47 -15.26 11.87
N ALA A 260 17.75 -16.27 12.38
CA ALA A 260 17.36 -17.46 11.59
C ALA A 260 15.82 -17.64 11.60
N PRO A 261 15.20 -18.07 10.49
CA PRO A 261 13.78 -18.37 10.45
C PRO A 261 13.45 -19.60 11.31
N GLY A 262 12.46 -19.46 12.20
CA GLY A 262 11.92 -20.57 13.01
C GLY A 262 10.66 -21.17 12.37
N ALA A 263 10.11 -22.21 12.99
CA ALA A 263 8.92 -22.91 12.52
C ALA A 263 7.68 -21.96 12.37
N GLY A 264 7.50 -21.02 13.30
CA GLY A 264 6.43 -20.02 13.23
C GLY A 264 6.50 -19.16 11.96
N HIS A 265 7.70 -18.78 11.53
CA HIS A 265 7.89 -18.02 10.29
C HIS A 265 7.49 -18.84 9.05
N LEU A 266 7.79 -20.14 9.03
CA LEU A 266 7.39 -21.03 7.92
C LEU A 266 5.88 -21.22 7.86
N VAL A 267 5.24 -21.48 9.01
CA VAL A 267 3.78 -21.60 9.11
C VAL A 267 3.12 -20.29 8.71
N GLY A 268 3.63 -19.16 9.21
CA GLY A 268 3.18 -17.83 8.87
C GLY A 268 3.28 -17.55 7.37
N ALA A 269 4.39 -17.92 6.74
CA ALA A 269 4.59 -17.77 5.29
C ALA A 269 3.53 -18.54 4.48
N VAL A 270 3.25 -19.80 4.84
CA VAL A 270 2.22 -20.61 4.16
C VAL A 270 0.84 -19.96 4.29
N ALA A 271 0.47 -19.49 5.49
CA ALA A 271 -0.82 -18.83 5.71
C ALA A 271 -0.95 -17.50 4.93
N VAL A 272 0.11 -16.68 4.88
CA VAL A 272 0.14 -15.45 4.09
C VAL A 272 -0.01 -15.76 2.60
N VAL A 273 0.75 -16.73 2.07
CA VAL A 273 0.65 -17.13 0.66
C VAL A 273 -0.75 -17.66 0.35
N ALA A 274 -1.34 -18.47 1.22
CA ALA A 274 -2.73 -18.95 1.06
C ALA A 274 -3.72 -17.76 1.01
N GLY A 275 -3.58 -16.79 1.92
CA GLY A 275 -4.38 -15.56 1.93
C GLY A 275 -4.24 -14.76 0.62
N LEU A 276 -3.02 -14.58 0.12
CA LEU A 276 -2.76 -13.90 -1.15
C LEU A 276 -3.42 -14.61 -2.33
N VAL A 277 -3.31 -15.95 -2.41
CA VAL A 277 -3.95 -16.76 -3.46
C VAL A 277 -5.47 -16.60 -3.41
N VAL A 278 -6.08 -16.71 -2.23
CA VAL A 278 -7.53 -16.55 -2.06
C VAL A 278 -7.99 -15.14 -2.43
N GLY A 279 -7.29 -14.10 -1.97
CA GLY A 279 -7.69 -12.70 -2.15
C GLY A 279 -7.48 -12.17 -3.57
N THR A 280 -6.46 -12.66 -4.27
CA THR A 280 -6.12 -12.23 -5.63
C THR A 280 -6.74 -13.10 -6.72
N ALA A 281 -7.35 -14.26 -6.37
CA ALA A 281 -8.01 -15.11 -7.34
C ALA A 281 -9.13 -14.36 -8.08
N GLU A 282 -9.08 -14.36 -9.40
CA GLU A 282 -10.12 -13.77 -10.25
C GLU A 282 -11.43 -14.56 -10.11
N ARG A 283 -12.57 -13.87 -10.01
CA ARG A 283 -13.85 -14.51 -10.27
C ARG A 283 -13.83 -14.90 -11.75
N ARG A 284 -13.74 -16.19 -12.06
CA ARG A 284 -14.15 -16.65 -13.39
C ARG A 284 -15.56 -16.10 -13.60
N PRO A 285 -15.83 -15.33 -14.68
CA PRO A 285 -17.19 -14.93 -14.97
C PRO A 285 -18.00 -16.22 -15.00
N ALA A 286 -19.10 -16.24 -14.24
CA ALA A 286 -20.05 -17.34 -14.32
C ALA A 286 -20.37 -17.47 -15.80
N ARG A 287 -19.94 -18.58 -16.43
CA ARG A 287 -20.39 -18.90 -17.79
C ARG A 287 -21.91 -18.87 -17.67
N LEU A 288 -22.54 -17.84 -18.25
CA LEU A 288 -23.94 -17.88 -18.54
C LEU A 288 -24.11 -19.16 -19.36
N ARG A 289 -24.50 -20.23 -18.69
CA ARG A 289 -25.06 -21.39 -19.36
C ARG A 289 -26.26 -20.81 -20.09
N GLY A 290 -26.05 -20.53 -21.37
CA GLY A 290 -27.13 -20.22 -22.27
C GLY A 290 -28.18 -21.31 -22.07
N ARG A 291 -29.29 -20.93 -21.47
CA ARG A 291 -30.54 -21.67 -21.63
C ARG A 291 -30.83 -21.59 -23.12
N VAL A 292 -30.33 -22.55 -23.86
CA VAL A 292 -30.91 -22.90 -25.14
C VAL A 292 -32.30 -23.39 -24.79
N ALA A 293 -33.28 -22.55 -25.03
CA ALA A 293 -34.68 -23.00 -25.04
C ALA A 293 -34.82 -24.05 -26.13
N PRO A 294 -35.36 -25.22 -25.83
CA PRO A 294 -35.66 -26.18 -26.90
C PRO A 294 -36.82 -25.63 -27.72
N GLY A 295 -36.63 -25.62 -29.03
CA GLY A 295 -37.52 -25.65 -30.13
C GLY A 295 -38.97 -25.19 -29.96
N GLY A 296 -39.32 -24.09 -30.60
CA GLY A 296 -40.64 -23.81 -31.10
C GLY A 296 -40.54 -23.71 -32.62
N GLU A 297 -40.93 -24.79 -33.29
CA GLU A 297 -41.17 -24.79 -34.70
C GLU A 297 -42.33 -23.85 -35.04
N GLY A 298 -42.23 -23.12 -36.13
CA GLY A 298 -43.42 -22.51 -36.73
C GLY A 298 -43.17 -21.21 -37.45
N GLY A 299 -43.08 -21.25 -38.79
CA GLY A 299 -43.57 -20.21 -39.64
C GLY A 299 -42.57 -19.18 -40.19
N ALA A 300 -42.06 -19.46 -41.35
CA ALA A 300 -41.69 -18.49 -42.39
C ALA A 300 -42.99 -17.89 -43.02
N PRO A 301 -43.00 -16.93 -43.95
CA PRO A 301 -41.89 -16.29 -44.62
C PRO A 301 -42.10 -14.78 -44.94
N TRP A 302 -41.04 -14.18 -45.39
CA TRP A 302 -40.88 -13.10 -46.39
C TRP A 302 -41.85 -11.90 -46.44
N VAL A 303 -41.34 -10.76 -46.69
CA VAL A 303 -41.53 -9.87 -47.83
C VAL A 303 -40.42 -8.82 -47.87
N SER A 304 -39.80 -8.77 -48.98
CA SER A 304 -38.99 -7.84 -49.73
C SER A 304 -39.40 -6.36 -49.71
N ASP A 305 -38.40 -5.59 -50.10
CA ASP A 305 -38.45 -4.28 -50.81
C ASP A 305 -38.61 -3.02 -49.92
N SER A 306 -37.61 -2.20 -49.88
CA SER A 306 -37.37 -1.16 -50.89
C SER A 306 -36.26 -0.20 -50.38
N VAL A 307 -35.26 -0.08 -51.19
CA VAL A 307 -34.27 1.00 -51.19
C VAL A 307 -34.87 2.21 -51.87
N PRO A 308 -34.81 3.43 -51.38
CA PRO A 308 -34.94 4.63 -52.21
C PRO A 308 -33.58 5.29 -52.48
N PRO A 309 -33.44 5.98 -53.62
CA PRO A 309 -32.15 6.31 -54.20
C PRO A 309 -31.57 7.64 -53.71
N SER A 310 -30.26 7.71 -53.94
CA SER A 310 -29.41 8.88 -53.89
C SER A 310 -30.00 10.13 -54.53
N SER A 311 -29.98 11.26 -53.80
CA SER A 311 -30.13 12.60 -54.39
C SER A 311 -28.77 13.34 -54.27
N THR A 312 -28.10 13.38 -55.38
CA THR A 312 -27.04 14.35 -55.69
C THR A 312 -27.64 15.71 -56.01
N ALA A 313 -27.12 16.78 -55.45
CA ALA A 313 -27.19 18.11 -56.04
C ALA A 313 -26.17 19.08 -55.39
N PRO A 314 -25.79 20.19 -56.08
CA PRO A 314 -24.39 20.46 -56.34
C PRO A 314 -23.83 21.70 -55.61
N ILE A 315 -22.52 21.80 -55.73
CA ILE A 315 -21.64 22.92 -55.40
C ILE A 315 -22.05 24.22 -56.04
N SER A 316 -22.04 25.32 -55.27
CA SER A 316 -21.82 26.67 -55.79
C SER A 316 -21.04 27.48 -54.77
N THR A 317 -19.83 27.83 -55.18
CA THR A 317 -19.03 28.97 -54.75
C THR A 317 -19.57 30.27 -55.43
N PRO A 318 -19.32 31.46 -54.92
CA PRO A 318 -18.00 32.06 -54.80
C PRO A 318 -17.51 32.38 -53.38
#